data_5970915ab724559ecbf5ba070b45fdcb
#
_entry.id   5970915ab724559ecbf5ba070b45fdcb
#
_cell.length_a   1.000
_cell.length_b   1.000
_cell.length_c   1.000
_cell.angle_alpha   90.00
_cell.angle_beta   90.00
_cell.angle_gamma   90.00
#
_symmetry.space_group_name_H-M   'P 1'
#
loop_
_entity.id
_entity.type
_entity.pdbx_description
1 polymer ?
#
loop_
_entity_poly.entity_id
_entity_poly.type
_entity_poly.pdbx_seq_one_letter_code
_entity_poly.pdbx_strand_id
1 'polypeptide(L)'
;MAFDGITVAAVVQELEHTLVGGRISKIAQPENDELLLTIKGNEGQKRLYISASASLPLIYLTNENKPSPMTAPGFCMLLRKHIGGGWITAVSQPSLERIIHLDIEHLDEMGDLCRKKLIIEIMGKHSNIIFCDLNGRIIDSIKHVSAQMSSVREVLPGRDYFIPDTMSKKNPMTATQEEFISAILAKPMPVSKAIYSSMTGISPVIAEEICYLAGVDSSMTAHDLSEDVLTHLYRQFTYYMEDVRQGNFHPSIYYNGNAPKEFSALPVTHFNEYTKKEFFSISEVLYTYYSTRNTLTRIHQKSADLRHVVQTALERNRKKYDLQSKQLKGTEKRDKYKVYGELINTYGYNLEPGSKELTALNYYTNEEITIPLDPTQTPGENAQRYFAKYNKQKRTFEALTELIQETADDIQYLESISNALDIALSEADLAQIKEELMQSGYIRRKHTKKKVKLTSKPMHYISSDGYDMYVGKNNLQNEELTFSFANGNDWWFHAKGAPGSHVIVKSGGDELPDRTFEEAGRLAAYYSKNRGADKVEIDYIQKKHVKKPNGAKPGFVVYYTNYSLVIDSDISNIKNVQD
;
A
#
# COMPACT_ATOMS: atom_id res chain seq x y z
N MET A 1 -5.44 14.76 -9.32
CA MET A 1 -5.41 13.54 -10.14
C MET A 1 -4.50 13.81 -11.30
N ALA A 2 -3.41 13.07 -11.41
CA ALA A 2 -2.43 13.26 -12.48
C ALA A 2 -2.98 12.98 -13.90
N PHE A 3 -3.99 12.14 -14.05
CA PHE A 3 -4.65 11.89 -15.34
C PHE A 3 -5.65 13.01 -15.64
N ASP A 4 -5.14 14.13 -16.11
CA ASP A 4 -5.88 15.34 -16.46
C ASP A 4 -6.11 15.48 -17.97
N GLY A 5 -6.70 16.60 -18.40
CA GLY A 5 -6.97 16.85 -19.81
C GLY A 5 -5.71 16.98 -20.66
N ILE A 6 -4.60 17.48 -20.07
CA ILE A 6 -3.30 17.60 -20.77
C ILE A 6 -2.66 16.23 -20.97
N THR A 7 -2.74 15.36 -19.96
CA THR A 7 -2.32 13.96 -20.12
C THR A 7 -3.13 13.25 -21.19
N VAL A 8 -4.45 13.49 -21.24
CA VAL A 8 -5.31 12.94 -22.32
C VAL A 8 -4.89 13.49 -23.68
N ALA A 9 -4.54 14.77 -23.79
CA ALA A 9 -4.06 15.36 -25.05
C ALA A 9 -2.77 14.66 -25.55
N ALA A 10 -1.82 14.40 -24.64
CA ALA A 10 -0.61 13.65 -24.97
C ALA A 10 -0.93 12.20 -25.42
N VAL A 11 -1.85 11.53 -24.74
CA VAL A 11 -2.33 10.20 -25.15
C VAL A 11 -2.97 10.24 -26.53
N VAL A 12 -3.85 11.21 -26.79
CA VAL A 12 -4.53 11.35 -28.09
C VAL A 12 -3.53 11.55 -29.21
N GLN A 13 -2.52 12.40 -29.02
CA GLN A 13 -1.45 12.60 -30.01
C GLN A 13 -0.68 11.29 -30.28
N GLU A 14 -0.30 10.56 -29.24
CA GLU A 14 0.39 9.28 -29.40
C GLU A 14 -0.47 8.24 -30.13
N LEU A 15 -1.77 8.15 -29.76
CA LEU A 15 -2.70 7.22 -30.39
C LEU A 15 -3.01 7.60 -31.84
N GLU A 16 -3.10 8.90 -32.16
CA GLU A 16 -3.31 9.40 -33.51
C GLU A 16 -2.17 8.96 -34.44
N HIS A 17 -0.92 9.19 -34.01
CA HIS A 17 0.25 8.79 -34.80
C HIS A 17 0.41 7.26 -34.92
N THR A 18 0.00 6.51 -33.91
CA THR A 18 0.26 5.07 -33.84
C THR A 18 -0.88 4.21 -34.39
N LEU A 19 -2.14 4.63 -34.21
CA LEU A 19 -3.32 3.80 -34.45
C LEU A 19 -4.14 4.19 -35.67
N VAL A 20 -4.08 5.46 -36.13
CA VAL A 20 -4.85 5.89 -37.32
C VAL A 20 -4.35 5.16 -38.55
N GLY A 21 -5.29 4.66 -39.36
CA GLY A 21 -5.00 3.78 -40.50
C GLY A 21 -4.76 2.31 -40.10
N GLY A 22 -4.79 1.99 -38.80
CA GLY A 22 -4.65 0.63 -38.30
C GLY A 22 -5.98 -0.12 -38.27
N ARG A 23 -5.89 -1.46 -38.51
CA ARG A 23 -7.03 -2.36 -38.52
C ARG A 23 -7.20 -3.09 -37.18
N ILE A 24 -8.38 -3.08 -36.59
CA ILE A 24 -8.72 -3.80 -35.36
C ILE A 24 -8.75 -5.31 -35.66
N SER A 25 -7.73 -6.03 -35.19
CA SER A 25 -7.59 -7.47 -35.48
C SER A 25 -8.14 -8.35 -34.36
N LYS A 26 -8.20 -7.86 -33.11
CA LYS A 26 -8.73 -8.62 -31.96
C LYS A 26 -9.34 -7.66 -30.94
N ILE A 27 -10.48 -8.05 -30.37
CA ILE A 27 -11.15 -7.36 -29.27
C ILE A 27 -11.28 -8.35 -28.11
N ALA A 28 -10.79 -7.98 -26.93
CA ALA A 28 -10.87 -8.76 -25.72
C ALA A 28 -11.33 -7.90 -24.55
N GLN A 29 -12.06 -8.49 -23.61
CA GLN A 29 -12.52 -7.87 -22.38
C GLN A 29 -12.02 -8.73 -21.22
N PRO A 30 -10.81 -8.43 -20.69
CA PRO A 30 -10.18 -9.22 -19.62
C PRO A 30 -10.99 -9.22 -18.32
N GLU A 31 -11.50 -8.05 -17.91
CA GLU A 31 -12.33 -7.84 -16.73
C GLU A 31 -13.63 -7.12 -17.11
N ASN A 32 -14.58 -7.01 -16.18
CA ASN A 32 -15.90 -6.42 -16.44
C ASN A 32 -15.85 -4.96 -16.93
N ASP A 33 -14.81 -4.22 -16.55
CA ASP A 33 -14.62 -2.80 -16.86
C ASP A 33 -13.34 -2.51 -17.66
N GLU A 34 -12.74 -3.54 -18.26
CA GLU A 34 -11.53 -3.44 -19.08
C GLU A 34 -11.78 -3.84 -20.53
N LEU A 35 -11.07 -3.21 -21.45
CA LEU A 35 -11.06 -3.56 -22.88
C LEU A 35 -9.62 -3.58 -23.39
N LEU A 36 -9.28 -4.57 -24.23
CA LEU A 36 -7.99 -4.69 -24.90
C LEU A 36 -8.22 -4.84 -26.40
N LEU A 37 -7.85 -3.82 -27.15
CA LEU A 37 -7.90 -3.82 -28.61
C LEU A 37 -6.52 -4.16 -29.17
N THR A 38 -6.46 -5.10 -30.11
CA THR A 38 -5.24 -5.38 -30.87
C THR A 38 -5.40 -4.80 -32.25
N ILE A 39 -4.52 -3.88 -32.63
CA ILE A 39 -4.54 -3.13 -33.87
C ILE A 39 -3.31 -3.51 -34.71
N LYS A 40 -3.50 -3.79 -35.98
CA LYS A 40 -2.44 -4.01 -36.95
C LYS A 40 -2.32 -2.77 -37.85
N GLY A 41 -1.22 -2.06 -37.74
CA GLY A 41 -0.86 -0.91 -38.55
C GLY A 41 0.42 -1.15 -39.34
N ASN A 42 0.93 -0.11 -39.99
CA ASN A 42 2.14 -0.16 -40.80
C ASN A 42 3.41 -0.48 -39.97
N GLU A 43 3.43 -0.09 -38.69
CA GLU A 43 4.52 -0.35 -37.74
C GLU A 43 4.36 -1.68 -36.98
N GLY A 44 3.49 -2.56 -37.44
CA GLY A 44 3.24 -3.85 -36.82
C GLY A 44 2.01 -3.90 -35.93
N GLN A 45 2.04 -4.77 -34.93
CA GLN A 45 0.90 -5.00 -34.05
C GLN A 45 1.06 -4.20 -32.76
N LYS A 46 0.08 -3.37 -32.42
CA LYS A 46 -0.02 -2.61 -31.17
C LYS A 46 -1.23 -3.07 -30.37
N ARG A 47 -1.18 -2.94 -29.06
CA ARG A 47 -2.33 -3.20 -28.17
C ARG A 47 -2.70 -1.94 -27.42
N LEU A 48 -3.98 -1.58 -27.48
CA LEU A 48 -4.56 -0.49 -26.71
C LEU A 48 -5.32 -1.08 -25.52
N TYR A 49 -4.82 -0.82 -24.32
CA TYR A 49 -5.48 -1.17 -23.08
C TYR A 49 -6.33 -0.01 -22.59
N ILE A 50 -7.58 -0.30 -22.24
CA ILE A 50 -8.56 0.67 -21.74
C ILE A 50 -9.19 0.11 -20.47
N SER A 51 -9.22 0.89 -19.39
CA SER A 51 -9.90 0.57 -18.14
C SER A 51 -10.87 1.68 -17.78
N ALA A 52 -12.14 1.31 -17.59
CA ALA A 52 -13.16 2.17 -17.01
C ALA A 52 -13.32 1.96 -15.49
N SER A 53 -12.31 1.40 -14.81
CA SER A 53 -12.36 1.17 -13.36
C SER A 53 -12.64 2.46 -12.59
N ALA A 54 -13.48 2.38 -11.56
CA ALA A 54 -13.83 3.54 -10.73
C ALA A 54 -12.63 4.09 -9.96
N SER A 55 -11.71 3.22 -9.57
CA SER A 55 -10.51 3.58 -8.80
C SER A 55 -9.30 3.89 -9.67
N LEU A 56 -9.23 3.26 -10.86
CA LEU A 56 -8.05 3.31 -11.71
C LEU A 56 -8.43 3.32 -13.20
N PRO A 57 -9.09 4.39 -13.68
CA PRO A 57 -9.41 4.53 -15.11
C PRO A 57 -8.13 4.88 -15.88
N LEU A 58 -7.84 4.13 -16.95
CA LEU A 58 -6.60 4.22 -17.72
C LEU A 58 -6.84 3.96 -19.20
N ILE A 59 -5.98 4.55 -20.02
CA ILE A 59 -5.80 4.19 -21.43
C ILE A 59 -4.34 4.37 -21.81
N TYR A 60 -3.73 3.35 -22.41
CA TYR A 60 -2.34 3.39 -22.89
C TYR A 60 -2.03 2.26 -23.86
N LEU A 61 -0.98 2.43 -24.66
CA LEU A 61 -0.43 1.38 -25.52
C LEU A 61 0.43 0.42 -24.68
N THR A 62 0.33 -0.88 -24.97
CA THR A 62 1.09 -1.92 -24.28
C THR A 62 1.49 -3.06 -25.20
N ASN A 63 2.58 -3.72 -24.86
CA ASN A 63 2.98 -4.99 -25.48
C ASN A 63 2.43 -6.21 -24.72
N GLU A 64 1.87 -6.00 -23.53
CA GLU A 64 1.36 -7.09 -22.71
C GLU A 64 0.02 -7.63 -23.22
N ASN A 65 -0.16 -8.92 -23.00
CA ASN A 65 -1.43 -9.59 -23.23
C ASN A 65 -2.04 -9.99 -21.87
N LYS A 66 -3.30 -9.63 -21.65
CA LYS A 66 -4.04 -10.05 -20.47
C LYS A 66 -4.86 -11.32 -20.75
N PRO A 67 -4.91 -12.29 -19.83
CA PRO A 67 -5.81 -13.43 -19.97
C PRO A 67 -7.26 -12.94 -20.01
N SER A 68 -8.04 -13.52 -20.90
CA SER A 68 -9.46 -13.20 -21.05
C SER A 68 -10.31 -14.36 -20.51
N PRO A 69 -11.54 -14.11 -20.04
CA PRO A 69 -12.46 -15.16 -19.62
C PRO A 69 -12.79 -16.10 -20.79
N MET A 70 -13.11 -17.35 -20.49
CA MET A 70 -13.45 -18.36 -21.52
C MET A 70 -14.68 -17.95 -22.34
N THR A 71 -15.64 -17.29 -21.70
CA THR A 71 -16.84 -16.73 -22.37
C THR A 71 -16.71 -15.21 -22.41
N ALA A 72 -16.71 -14.64 -23.61
CA ALA A 72 -16.62 -13.19 -23.77
C ALA A 72 -17.89 -12.48 -23.26
N PRO A 73 -17.77 -11.36 -22.50
CA PRO A 73 -18.93 -10.57 -22.09
C PRO A 73 -19.72 -9.99 -23.28
N GLY A 74 -21.01 -9.67 -23.04
CA GLY A 74 -21.92 -9.18 -24.09
C GLY A 74 -21.41 -7.96 -24.84
N PHE A 75 -20.86 -6.96 -24.12
CA PHE A 75 -20.29 -5.76 -24.75
C PHE A 75 -19.11 -6.09 -25.67
N CYS A 76 -18.22 -7.02 -25.27
CA CYS A 76 -17.13 -7.48 -26.13
C CYS A 76 -17.65 -8.18 -27.42
N MET A 77 -18.69 -9.00 -27.29
CA MET A 77 -19.29 -9.69 -28.44
C MET A 77 -19.94 -8.70 -29.40
N LEU A 78 -20.60 -7.67 -28.86
CA LEU A 78 -21.20 -6.60 -29.65
C LEU A 78 -20.12 -5.81 -30.41
N LEU A 79 -19.04 -5.42 -29.75
CA LEU A 79 -17.93 -4.73 -30.42
C LEU A 79 -17.29 -5.60 -31.51
N ARG A 80 -17.10 -6.92 -31.27
CA ARG A 80 -16.59 -7.85 -32.29
C ARG A 80 -17.46 -7.91 -33.52
N LYS A 81 -18.78 -7.91 -33.32
CA LYS A 81 -19.75 -7.93 -34.42
C LYS A 81 -19.69 -6.63 -35.28
N HIS A 82 -19.59 -5.47 -34.63
CA HIS A 82 -19.72 -4.18 -35.29
C HIS A 82 -18.44 -3.52 -35.76
N ILE A 83 -17.31 -3.74 -35.04
CA ILE A 83 -16.04 -3.10 -35.37
C ILE A 83 -14.86 -4.07 -35.47
N GLY A 84 -15.11 -5.39 -35.35
CA GLY A 84 -14.09 -6.40 -35.62
C GLY A 84 -13.63 -6.34 -37.07
N GLY A 85 -12.33 -6.14 -37.32
CA GLY A 85 -11.79 -5.93 -38.66
C GLY A 85 -11.93 -4.53 -39.24
N GLY A 86 -12.54 -3.59 -38.48
CA GLY A 86 -12.67 -2.18 -38.88
C GLY A 86 -11.34 -1.41 -38.77
N TRP A 87 -11.33 -0.22 -39.37
CA TRP A 87 -10.18 0.68 -39.44
C TRP A 87 -10.39 1.89 -38.53
N ILE A 88 -9.36 2.26 -37.77
CA ILE A 88 -9.35 3.50 -36.97
C ILE A 88 -9.05 4.65 -37.93
N THR A 89 -9.99 5.61 -38.06
CA THR A 89 -9.87 6.73 -38.99
C THR A 89 -9.47 8.03 -38.31
N ALA A 90 -9.81 8.20 -37.02
CA ALA A 90 -9.42 9.36 -36.26
C ALA A 90 -9.37 9.03 -34.76
N VAL A 91 -8.53 9.78 -34.05
CA VAL A 91 -8.49 9.84 -32.57
C VAL A 91 -8.61 11.31 -32.19
N SER A 92 -9.53 11.65 -31.28
CA SER A 92 -9.75 13.05 -30.90
C SER A 92 -10.15 13.22 -29.44
N GLN A 93 -9.96 14.45 -28.94
CA GLN A 93 -10.33 14.86 -27.59
C GLN A 93 -11.23 16.11 -27.68
N PRO A 94 -12.43 16.12 -27.10
CA PRO A 94 -13.27 17.32 -27.07
C PRO A 94 -12.77 18.30 -25.98
N SER A 95 -12.49 19.55 -26.38
CA SER A 95 -12.28 20.71 -25.49
C SER A 95 -11.35 20.48 -24.27
N LEU A 96 -10.32 19.67 -24.40
CA LEU A 96 -9.42 19.25 -23.30
C LEU A 96 -10.14 18.47 -22.18
N GLU A 97 -11.31 17.88 -22.46
CA GLU A 97 -11.99 16.97 -21.54
C GLU A 97 -11.20 15.66 -21.34
N ARG A 98 -11.49 14.96 -20.27
CA ARG A 98 -10.92 13.62 -20.03
C ARG A 98 -11.70 12.55 -20.79
N ILE A 99 -11.86 12.79 -22.07
CA ILE A 99 -12.64 11.97 -23.01
C ILE A 99 -11.82 11.77 -24.28
N ILE A 100 -11.80 10.53 -24.77
CA ILE A 100 -11.15 10.17 -26.02
C ILE A 100 -12.21 9.57 -26.96
N HIS A 101 -12.25 10.04 -28.19
CA HIS A 101 -13.06 9.48 -29.26
C HIS A 101 -12.18 8.70 -30.23
N LEU A 102 -12.54 7.45 -30.50
CA LEU A 102 -11.99 6.66 -31.60
C LEU A 102 -13.07 6.53 -32.68
N ASP A 103 -12.84 7.13 -33.84
CA ASP A 103 -13.69 6.97 -35.00
C ASP A 103 -13.25 5.74 -35.79
N ILE A 104 -14.21 4.86 -36.13
CA ILE A 104 -13.95 3.56 -36.71
C ILE A 104 -14.82 3.35 -37.93
N GLU A 105 -14.20 3.02 -39.05
CA GLU A 105 -14.89 2.60 -40.30
C GLU A 105 -14.87 1.07 -40.37
N HIS A 106 -16.01 0.51 -40.74
CA HIS A 106 -16.14 -0.94 -40.96
C HIS A 106 -17.17 -1.21 -42.08
N LEU A 107 -17.10 -2.40 -42.67
CA LEU A 107 -18.14 -2.88 -43.58
C LEU A 107 -19.20 -3.62 -42.75
N ASP A 108 -20.46 -3.32 -42.98
CA ASP A 108 -21.56 -4.06 -42.37
C ASP A 108 -21.77 -5.44 -43.03
N GLU A 109 -22.83 -6.15 -42.62
CA GLU A 109 -23.16 -7.49 -43.15
C GLU A 109 -23.53 -7.49 -44.63
N MET A 110 -23.93 -6.31 -45.17
CA MET A 110 -24.29 -6.12 -46.59
C MET A 110 -23.11 -5.62 -47.42
N GLY A 111 -22.00 -5.28 -46.79
CA GLY A 111 -20.78 -4.75 -47.42
C GLY A 111 -20.77 -3.22 -47.55
N ASP A 112 -21.74 -2.54 -46.95
CA ASP A 112 -21.80 -1.08 -46.94
C ASP A 112 -20.84 -0.49 -45.90
N LEU A 113 -20.21 0.64 -46.25
CA LEU A 113 -19.27 1.34 -45.37
C LEU A 113 -20.04 2.07 -44.27
N CYS A 114 -19.84 1.64 -43.04
CA CYS A 114 -20.41 2.21 -41.84
C CYS A 114 -19.35 2.86 -40.96
N ARG A 115 -19.75 3.94 -40.27
CA ARG A 115 -18.92 4.63 -39.29
C ARG A 115 -19.51 4.49 -37.88
N LYS A 116 -18.65 4.21 -36.91
CA LYS A 116 -18.99 4.08 -35.51
C LYS A 116 -17.97 4.82 -34.66
N LYS A 117 -18.37 5.14 -33.43
CA LYS A 117 -17.53 5.87 -32.51
C LYS A 117 -17.42 5.09 -31.18
N LEU A 118 -16.18 4.84 -30.72
CA LEU A 118 -15.93 4.34 -29.38
C LEU A 118 -15.45 5.51 -28.53
N ILE A 119 -16.19 5.82 -27.47
CA ILE A 119 -15.95 6.96 -26.57
C ILE A 119 -15.42 6.42 -25.25
N ILE A 120 -14.27 6.91 -24.81
CA ILE A 120 -13.61 6.52 -23.57
C ILE A 120 -13.61 7.71 -22.62
N GLU A 121 -14.31 7.59 -21.50
CA GLU A 121 -14.40 8.60 -20.47
C GLU A 121 -13.54 8.21 -19.26
N ILE A 122 -12.59 9.08 -18.86
CA ILE A 122 -11.64 8.88 -17.78
C ILE A 122 -11.97 9.83 -16.63
N MET A 123 -13.07 9.53 -15.91
CA MET A 123 -13.66 10.43 -14.89
C MET A 123 -13.81 9.77 -13.51
N GLY A 124 -12.84 8.93 -13.08
CA GLY A 124 -12.89 8.21 -11.81
C GLY A 124 -14.11 7.30 -11.72
N LYS A 125 -14.94 7.46 -10.70
CA LYS A 125 -16.15 6.62 -10.53
C LYS A 125 -17.16 6.71 -11.69
N HIS A 126 -17.10 7.77 -12.50
CA HIS A 126 -17.95 8.00 -13.66
C HIS A 126 -17.32 7.56 -14.98
N SER A 127 -16.15 6.91 -14.95
CA SER A 127 -15.49 6.40 -16.14
C SER A 127 -16.32 5.33 -16.82
N ASN A 128 -16.34 5.38 -18.16
CA ASN A 128 -17.11 4.47 -19.00
C ASN A 128 -16.43 4.25 -20.37
N ILE A 129 -16.83 3.21 -21.08
CA ILE A 129 -16.51 2.97 -22.49
C ILE A 129 -17.86 2.83 -23.22
N ILE A 130 -18.14 3.77 -24.10
CA ILE A 130 -19.46 3.93 -24.72
C ILE A 130 -19.32 3.74 -26.23
N PHE A 131 -20.17 2.94 -26.82
CA PHE A 131 -20.17 2.66 -28.23
C PHE A 131 -21.37 3.32 -28.88
N CYS A 132 -21.11 4.22 -29.85
CA CYS A 132 -22.15 5.04 -30.52
C CYS A 132 -22.14 4.86 -32.05
N ASP A 133 -23.27 5.19 -32.67
CA ASP A 133 -23.32 5.43 -34.10
C ASP A 133 -22.77 6.82 -34.45
N LEU A 134 -22.79 7.16 -35.75
CA LEU A 134 -22.29 8.43 -36.26
C LEU A 134 -23.08 9.65 -35.72
N ASN A 135 -24.37 9.45 -35.41
CA ASN A 135 -25.27 10.50 -34.92
C ASN A 135 -25.17 10.70 -33.41
N GLY A 136 -24.27 9.95 -32.72
CA GLY A 136 -24.11 10.02 -31.27
C GLY A 136 -25.13 9.20 -30.49
N ARG A 137 -25.93 8.36 -31.14
CA ARG A 137 -26.85 7.47 -30.44
C ARG A 137 -26.10 6.28 -29.85
N ILE A 138 -26.26 6.03 -28.56
CA ILE A 138 -25.60 4.94 -27.83
C ILE A 138 -26.14 3.61 -28.34
N ILE A 139 -25.24 2.77 -28.85
CA ILE A 139 -25.55 1.39 -29.24
C ILE A 139 -25.44 0.51 -28.00
N ASP A 140 -24.34 0.68 -27.20
CA ASP A 140 -24.15 0.01 -25.92
C ASP A 140 -23.00 0.68 -25.13
N SER A 141 -22.77 0.25 -23.88
CA SER A 141 -21.67 0.71 -23.07
C SER A 141 -21.19 -0.38 -22.12
N ILE A 142 -19.91 -0.29 -21.68
CA ILE A 142 -19.34 -1.27 -20.75
C ILE A 142 -19.99 -1.18 -19.37
N LYS A 143 -20.52 0.02 -19.02
CA LYS A 143 -21.30 0.26 -17.79
C LYS A 143 -22.61 0.96 -18.16
N HIS A 144 -23.73 0.32 -17.88
CA HIS A 144 -25.03 0.93 -18.00
C HIS A 144 -25.31 1.87 -16.83
N VAL A 145 -25.74 3.09 -17.12
CA VAL A 145 -26.09 4.10 -16.11
C VAL A 145 -27.54 4.50 -16.32
N SER A 146 -28.41 4.10 -15.40
CA SER A 146 -29.85 4.43 -15.42
C SER A 146 -30.14 5.76 -14.70
N ALA A 147 -31.37 6.28 -14.88
CA ALA A 147 -31.85 7.47 -14.17
C ALA A 147 -31.81 7.32 -12.63
N GLN A 148 -31.88 6.10 -12.12
CA GLN A 148 -31.73 5.82 -10.68
C GLN A 148 -30.30 5.96 -10.18
N MET A 149 -29.30 5.76 -11.06
CA MET A 149 -27.86 5.82 -10.74
C MET A 149 -27.27 7.22 -10.95
N SER A 150 -27.84 8.02 -11.85
CA SER A 150 -27.38 9.37 -12.17
C SER A 150 -28.55 10.28 -12.48
N SER A 151 -28.57 11.44 -11.80
CA SER A 151 -29.53 12.52 -12.11
C SER A 151 -29.09 13.41 -13.29
N VAL A 152 -27.86 13.23 -13.78
CA VAL A 152 -27.26 14.11 -14.80
C VAL A 152 -27.52 13.57 -16.19
N ARG A 153 -27.30 12.28 -16.43
CA ARG A 153 -27.55 11.62 -17.72
C ARG A 153 -27.71 10.11 -17.58
N GLU A 154 -28.42 9.52 -18.50
CA GLU A 154 -28.45 8.07 -18.68
C GLU A 154 -27.43 7.64 -19.74
N VAL A 155 -26.80 6.48 -19.51
CA VAL A 155 -25.93 5.83 -20.50
C VAL A 155 -26.49 4.42 -20.75
N LEU A 156 -27.47 4.36 -21.67
CA LEU A 156 -28.22 3.15 -22.01
C LEU A 156 -28.36 3.05 -23.52
N PRO A 157 -28.51 1.84 -24.09
CA PRO A 157 -28.79 1.66 -25.50
C PRO A 157 -30.00 2.48 -25.96
N GLY A 158 -29.86 3.15 -27.11
CA GLY A 158 -30.91 3.99 -27.73
C GLY A 158 -31.02 5.41 -27.19
N ARG A 159 -30.22 5.79 -26.16
CA ARG A 159 -30.10 7.18 -25.68
C ARG A 159 -29.06 7.94 -26.50
N ASP A 160 -29.16 9.26 -26.51
CA ASP A 160 -28.18 10.13 -27.15
C ASP A 160 -27.02 10.39 -26.20
N TYR A 161 -25.80 10.32 -26.72
CA TYR A 161 -24.59 10.66 -25.98
C TYR A 161 -24.42 12.18 -25.95
N PHE A 162 -24.13 12.71 -24.78
CA PHE A 162 -23.71 14.10 -24.60
C PHE A 162 -22.72 14.21 -23.44
N ILE A 163 -21.88 15.22 -23.49
CA ILE A 163 -20.94 15.57 -22.38
C ILE A 163 -21.69 16.51 -21.45
N PRO A 164 -21.89 16.15 -20.16
CA PRO A 164 -22.60 17.02 -19.22
C PRO A 164 -21.77 18.26 -18.89
N ASP A 165 -22.30 19.43 -19.08
CA ASP A 165 -21.73 20.67 -18.54
C ASP A 165 -22.15 20.87 -17.07
N THR A 166 -21.47 20.19 -16.18
CA THR A 166 -21.79 20.22 -14.73
C THR A 166 -21.12 21.36 -13.97
N MET A 167 -20.15 22.06 -14.56
CA MET A 167 -19.30 23.02 -13.84
C MET A 167 -19.10 24.36 -14.56
N SER A 168 -19.68 24.55 -15.72
CA SER A 168 -19.54 25.76 -16.57
C SER A 168 -18.08 26.23 -16.73
N LYS A 169 -17.17 25.25 -16.90
CA LYS A 169 -15.74 25.52 -17.07
C LYS A 169 -15.47 26.04 -18.47
N LYS A 170 -14.51 26.97 -18.58
CA LYS A 170 -14.04 27.47 -19.86
C LYS A 170 -13.07 26.50 -20.53
N ASN A 171 -13.09 26.49 -21.85
CA ASN A 171 -12.09 25.75 -22.62
C ASN A 171 -10.74 26.46 -22.57
N PRO A 172 -9.68 25.88 -21.97
CA PRO A 172 -8.37 26.56 -21.83
C PRO A 172 -7.69 26.79 -23.18
N MET A 173 -8.08 26.04 -24.23
CA MET A 173 -7.48 26.18 -25.56
C MET A 173 -7.98 27.43 -26.32
N THR A 174 -9.10 28.00 -25.92
CA THR A 174 -9.73 29.14 -26.60
C THR A 174 -10.05 30.32 -25.68
N ALA A 175 -9.85 30.17 -24.36
CA ALA A 175 -10.15 31.19 -23.37
C ALA A 175 -9.37 32.48 -23.63
N THR A 176 -10.05 33.60 -23.72
CA THR A 176 -9.45 34.94 -23.82
C THR A 176 -8.93 35.39 -22.45
N GLN A 177 -8.10 36.45 -22.42
CA GLN A 177 -7.60 37.04 -21.17
C GLN A 177 -8.77 37.49 -20.27
N GLU A 178 -9.77 38.12 -20.86
CA GLU A 178 -10.96 38.63 -20.16
C GLU A 178 -11.74 37.48 -19.51
N GLU A 179 -11.95 36.40 -20.27
CA GLU A 179 -12.64 35.18 -19.78
C GLU A 179 -11.87 34.46 -18.70
N PHE A 180 -10.55 34.36 -18.83
CA PHE A 180 -9.68 33.75 -17.82
C PHE A 180 -9.71 34.54 -16.51
N ILE A 181 -9.43 35.86 -16.58
CA ILE A 181 -9.37 36.72 -15.40
C ILE A 181 -10.73 36.80 -14.70
N SER A 182 -11.82 37.00 -15.46
CA SER A 182 -13.17 37.05 -14.88
C SER A 182 -13.57 35.72 -14.22
N ALA A 183 -13.18 34.58 -14.81
CA ALA A 183 -13.50 33.26 -14.26
C ALA A 183 -12.77 32.97 -12.95
N ILE A 184 -11.51 33.41 -12.77
CA ILE A 184 -10.77 33.22 -11.52
C ILE A 184 -11.18 34.24 -10.45
N LEU A 185 -11.48 35.50 -10.83
CA LEU A 185 -11.99 36.52 -9.91
C LEU A 185 -13.40 36.18 -9.38
N ALA A 186 -14.23 35.48 -10.15
CA ALA A 186 -15.55 35.06 -9.70
C ALA A 186 -15.52 34.05 -8.53
N LYS A 187 -14.32 33.54 -8.16
CA LYS A 187 -14.16 32.49 -7.14
C LYS A 187 -13.29 32.97 -5.97
N PRO A 188 -13.87 33.22 -4.77
CA PRO A 188 -13.12 33.65 -3.58
C PRO A 188 -12.37 32.47 -2.95
N MET A 189 -11.33 32.00 -3.62
CA MET A 189 -10.49 30.87 -3.20
C MET A 189 -9.05 31.05 -3.67
N PRO A 190 -8.08 30.24 -3.19
CA PRO A 190 -6.71 30.27 -3.68
C PRO A 190 -6.62 30.26 -5.21
N VAL A 191 -5.70 31.06 -5.76
CA VAL A 191 -5.62 31.28 -7.22
C VAL A 191 -5.40 29.98 -8.00
N SER A 192 -4.56 29.06 -7.51
CA SER A 192 -4.40 27.76 -8.14
C SER A 192 -5.72 26.98 -8.20
N LYS A 193 -6.49 27.01 -7.10
CA LYS A 193 -7.80 26.36 -7.03
C LYS A 193 -8.82 27.04 -7.95
N ALA A 194 -8.79 28.37 -8.05
CA ALA A 194 -9.64 29.13 -8.98
C ALA A 194 -9.34 28.74 -10.43
N ILE A 195 -8.06 28.58 -10.81
CA ILE A 195 -7.67 28.16 -12.16
C ILE A 195 -8.24 26.75 -12.48
N TYR A 196 -7.88 25.70 -11.71
CA TYR A 196 -8.31 24.35 -12.09
C TYR A 196 -9.82 24.11 -11.93
N SER A 197 -10.50 24.91 -11.13
CA SER A 197 -11.97 24.83 -11.02
C SER A 197 -12.71 25.62 -12.10
N SER A 198 -12.04 26.53 -12.81
CA SER A 198 -12.61 27.37 -13.88
C SER A 198 -12.24 26.91 -15.28
N MET A 199 -11.12 26.18 -15.44
CA MET A 199 -10.61 25.71 -16.73
C MET A 199 -10.78 24.21 -16.87
N THR A 200 -11.30 23.77 -18.01
CA THR A 200 -11.50 22.35 -18.32
C THR A 200 -10.14 21.65 -18.45
N GLY A 201 -10.02 20.45 -17.90
CA GLY A 201 -8.85 19.59 -18.09
C GLY A 201 -7.58 20.00 -17.34
N ILE A 202 -7.60 21.12 -16.60
CA ILE A 202 -6.46 21.55 -15.78
C ILE A 202 -6.52 20.85 -14.43
N SER A 203 -5.39 20.24 -14.01
CA SER A 203 -5.22 19.62 -12.69
C SER A 203 -4.68 20.61 -11.66
N PRO A 204 -4.79 20.31 -10.34
CA PRO A 204 -4.14 21.11 -9.30
C PRO A 204 -2.64 21.30 -9.52
N VAL A 205 -1.93 20.23 -9.94
CA VAL A 205 -0.48 20.28 -10.19
C VAL A 205 -0.14 21.27 -11.30
N ILE A 206 -0.90 21.26 -12.39
CA ILE A 206 -0.67 22.19 -13.50
C ILE A 206 -1.05 23.62 -13.12
N ALA A 207 -2.12 23.82 -12.33
CA ALA A 207 -2.46 25.14 -11.83
C ALA A 207 -1.39 25.72 -10.90
N GLU A 208 -0.79 24.88 -10.05
CA GLU A 208 0.34 25.26 -9.21
C GLU A 208 1.59 25.59 -10.04
N GLU A 209 1.88 24.82 -11.09
CA GLU A 209 2.97 25.12 -12.01
C GLU A 209 2.80 26.46 -12.71
N ILE A 210 1.60 26.75 -13.19
CA ILE A 210 1.30 28.04 -13.83
C ILE A 210 1.50 29.20 -12.84
N CYS A 211 1.06 29.07 -11.59
CA CYS A 211 1.31 30.06 -10.53
C CYS A 211 2.81 30.20 -10.26
N TYR A 212 3.54 29.10 -10.17
CA TYR A 212 4.99 29.09 -9.93
C TYR A 212 5.75 29.79 -11.05
N LEU A 213 5.44 29.49 -12.32
CA LEU A 213 6.03 30.15 -13.49
C LEU A 213 5.71 31.64 -13.55
N ALA A 214 4.56 32.04 -13.04
CA ALA A 214 4.17 33.46 -12.93
C ALA A 214 4.76 34.16 -11.69
N GLY A 215 5.49 33.44 -10.81
CA GLY A 215 5.99 34.00 -9.55
C GLY A 215 4.88 34.41 -8.56
N VAL A 216 3.70 33.78 -8.66
CA VAL A 216 2.54 34.04 -7.82
C VAL A 216 2.42 32.97 -6.75
N ASP A 217 2.22 33.39 -5.50
CA ASP A 217 1.89 32.46 -4.42
C ASP A 217 0.52 31.82 -4.69
N SER A 218 0.51 30.52 -4.94
CA SER A 218 -0.67 29.74 -5.31
C SER A 218 -1.77 29.75 -4.24
N SER A 219 -1.44 30.08 -2.99
CA SER A 219 -2.35 30.17 -1.84
C SER A 219 -3.10 31.50 -1.73
N MET A 220 -2.62 32.57 -2.38
CA MET A 220 -3.28 33.89 -2.41
C MET A 220 -4.60 33.80 -3.20
N THR A 221 -5.53 34.71 -2.90
CA THR A 221 -6.77 34.83 -3.70
C THR A 221 -6.51 35.68 -4.93
N ALA A 222 -7.28 35.44 -6.02
CA ALA A 222 -7.14 36.23 -7.24
C ALA A 222 -7.46 37.73 -7.03
N HIS A 223 -8.27 38.08 -6.01
CA HIS A 223 -8.61 39.43 -5.65
C HIS A 223 -7.45 40.23 -5.00
N ASP A 224 -6.48 39.53 -4.43
CA ASP A 224 -5.32 40.13 -3.81
C ASP A 224 -4.20 40.44 -4.82
N LEU A 225 -4.38 40.03 -6.08
CA LEU A 225 -3.42 40.25 -7.15
C LEU A 225 -3.72 41.55 -7.92
N SER A 226 -2.67 42.29 -8.28
CA SER A 226 -2.84 43.46 -9.17
C SER A 226 -3.17 43.04 -10.60
N GLU A 227 -3.71 43.97 -11.39
CA GLU A 227 -4.07 43.72 -12.80
C GLU A 227 -2.86 43.30 -13.65
N ASP A 228 -1.69 43.87 -13.38
CA ASP A 228 -0.44 43.48 -14.06
C ASP A 228 -0.03 42.02 -13.74
N VAL A 229 -0.19 41.59 -12.50
CA VAL A 229 0.10 40.24 -12.07
C VAL A 229 -0.89 39.23 -12.69
N LEU A 230 -2.17 39.61 -12.73
CA LEU A 230 -3.21 38.80 -13.39
C LEU A 230 -2.94 38.64 -14.90
N THR A 231 -2.51 39.74 -15.56
CA THR A 231 -2.10 39.71 -16.97
C THR A 231 -0.88 38.85 -17.18
N HIS A 232 0.10 38.92 -16.30
CA HIS A 232 1.28 38.05 -16.36
C HIS A 232 0.93 36.58 -16.13
N LEU A 233 0.08 36.28 -15.18
CA LEU A 233 -0.45 34.94 -14.91
C LEU A 233 -1.15 34.35 -16.16
N TYR A 234 -1.99 35.16 -16.85
CA TYR A 234 -2.63 34.73 -18.09
C TYR A 234 -1.60 34.46 -19.20
N ARG A 235 -0.54 35.26 -19.31
CA ARG A 235 0.53 34.99 -20.30
C ARG A 235 1.22 33.66 -20.03
N GLN A 236 1.56 33.34 -18.79
CA GLN A 236 2.15 32.05 -18.44
C GLN A 236 1.19 30.90 -18.72
N PHE A 237 -0.09 31.07 -18.37
CA PHE A 237 -1.14 30.12 -18.74
C PHE A 237 -1.19 29.89 -20.26
N THR A 238 -1.16 30.95 -21.05
CA THR A 238 -1.21 30.87 -22.52
C THR A 238 0.02 30.15 -23.09
N TYR A 239 1.23 30.45 -22.60
CA TYR A 239 2.44 29.75 -23.02
C TYR A 239 2.37 28.24 -22.71
N TYR A 240 1.88 27.88 -21.53
CA TYR A 240 1.70 26.50 -21.17
C TYR A 240 0.67 25.76 -22.06
N MET A 241 -0.41 26.46 -22.44
CA MET A 241 -1.41 25.93 -23.37
C MET A 241 -0.90 25.85 -24.81
N GLU A 242 0.04 26.69 -25.21
CA GLU A 242 0.65 26.64 -26.54
C GLU A 242 1.47 25.36 -26.72
N ASP A 243 2.22 24.90 -25.71
CA ASP A 243 2.89 23.61 -25.75
C ASP A 243 1.90 22.46 -25.96
N VAL A 244 0.71 22.52 -25.32
CA VAL A 244 -0.36 21.54 -25.56
C VAL A 244 -0.84 21.57 -27.02
N ARG A 245 -1.06 22.79 -27.60
CA ARG A 245 -1.51 22.94 -29.00
C ARG A 245 -0.50 22.42 -30.00
N GLN A 246 0.78 22.67 -29.74
CA GLN A 246 1.88 22.25 -30.60
C GLN A 246 2.24 20.78 -30.41
N GLY A 247 1.72 20.14 -29.36
CA GLY A 247 2.05 18.77 -29.01
C GLY A 247 3.46 18.59 -28.49
N ASN A 248 4.04 19.64 -27.89
CA ASN A 248 5.38 19.62 -27.30
C ASN A 248 5.38 18.90 -25.95
N PHE A 249 5.02 17.63 -25.95
CA PHE A 249 4.94 16.84 -24.72
C PHE A 249 6.32 16.27 -24.34
N HIS A 250 6.60 16.30 -23.01
CA HIS A 250 7.79 15.75 -22.37
C HIS A 250 7.37 14.84 -21.21
N PRO A 251 6.82 13.65 -21.51
CA PRO A 251 6.28 12.76 -20.50
C PRO A 251 7.32 12.39 -19.44
N SER A 252 7.00 12.61 -18.18
CA SER A 252 7.95 12.43 -17.09
C SER A 252 7.28 11.88 -15.84
N ILE A 253 8.04 11.12 -15.02
CA ILE A 253 7.66 10.71 -13.68
C ILE A 253 8.61 11.38 -12.69
N TYR A 254 8.06 11.93 -11.62
CA TYR A 254 8.76 12.56 -10.50
C TYR A 254 8.80 11.59 -9.33
N TYR A 255 10.01 11.29 -8.83
CA TYR A 255 10.24 10.28 -7.78
C TYR A 255 10.67 10.94 -6.47
N ASN A 256 10.12 10.45 -5.36
CA ASN A 256 10.65 10.70 -4.02
C ASN A 256 11.42 9.45 -3.59
N GLY A 257 12.76 9.49 -3.68
CA GLY A 257 13.58 8.28 -3.65
C GLY A 257 13.18 7.34 -4.79
N ASN A 258 12.87 6.08 -4.47
CA ASN A 258 12.43 5.08 -5.46
C ASN A 258 10.90 5.05 -5.68
N ALA A 259 10.12 5.83 -4.93
CA ALA A 259 8.68 5.82 -5.03
C ALA A 259 8.17 6.87 -6.04
N PRO A 260 7.38 6.48 -7.07
CA PRO A 260 6.78 7.44 -7.99
C PRO A 260 5.76 8.31 -7.25
N LYS A 261 6.03 9.62 -7.19
CA LYS A 261 5.20 10.61 -6.52
C LYS A 261 4.10 11.16 -7.41
N GLU A 262 4.48 11.62 -8.60
CA GLU A 262 3.57 12.23 -9.58
C GLU A 262 4.10 11.99 -11.00
N PHE A 263 3.25 12.15 -12.01
CA PHE A 263 3.65 12.18 -13.40
C PHE A 263 3.01 13.36 -14.12
N SER A 264 3.59 13.78 -15.24
CA SER A 264 3.04 14.83 -16.08
C SER A 264 3.42 14.62 -17.54
N ALA A 265 2.55 15.06 -18.45
CA ALA A 265 2.83 15.11 -19.89
C ALA A 265 3.68 16.33 -20.29
N LEU A 266 3.66 17.40 -19.50
CA LEU A 266 4.49 18.59 -19.66
C LEU A 266 5.44 18.75 -18.47
N PRO A 267 6.56 19.50 -18.61
CA PRO A 267 7.46 19.74 -17.50
C PRO A 267 6.76 20.42 -16.33
N VAL A 268 7.08 19.97 -15.11
CA VAL A 268 6.62 20.56 -13.85
C VAL A 268 7.86 20.99 -13.08
N THR A 269 8.14 22.31 -13.06
CA THR A 269 9.40 22.85 -12.54
C THR A 269 9.36 23.15 -11.06
N HIS A 270 8.17 23.31 -10.45
CA HIS A 270 8.05 23.50 -9.00
C HIS A 270 8.37 22.22 -8.19
N PHE A 271 8.49 21.06 -8.83
CA PHE A 271 8.91 19.82 -8.18
C PHE A 271 10.44 19.67 -8.04
N ASN A 272 11.13 20.76 -7.62
CA ASN A 272 12.60 20.82 -7.56
C ASN A 272 13.24 19.80 -6.61
N GLU A 273 12.50 19.27 -5.63
CA GLU A 273 12.97 18.31 -4.63
C GLU A 273 12.82 16.84 -5.09
N TYR A 274 12.18 16.60 -6.24
CA TYR A 274 11.96 15.25 -6.75
C TYR A 274 12.90 14.92 -7.91
N THR A 275 13.32 13.65 -7.99
CA THR A 275 14.11 13.18 -9.13
C THR A 275 13.19 13.00 -10.33
N LYS A 276 13.44 13.77 -11.42
CA LYS A 276 12.71 13.66 -12.67
C LYS A 276 13.30 12.55 -13.54
N LYS A 277 12.44 11.66 -14.06
CA LYS A 277 12.78 10.72 -15.12
C LYS A 277 11.90 10.97 -16.34
N GLU A 278 12.50 11.24 -17.48
CA GLU A 278 11.80 11.44 -18.76
C GLU A 278 11.62 10.11 -19.51
N PHE A 279 10.55 10.04 -20.30
CA PHE A 279 10.18 8.88 -21.10
C PHE A 279 9.87 9.33 -22.53
N PHE A 280 10.03 8.44 -23.49
CA PHE A 280 9.72 8.73 -24.90
C PHE A 280 8.22 8.73 -25.20
N SER A 281 7.41 8.11 -24.37
CA SER A 281 6.00 7.83 -24.58
C SER A 281 5.18 8.10 -23.34
N ILE A 282 4.03 8.74 -23.50
CA ILE A 282 3.07 8.90 -22.39
C ILE A 282 2.48 7.55 -21.96
N SER A 283 2.33 6.61 -22.87
CA SER A 283 1.90 5.24 -22.54
C SER A 283 2.90 4.54 -21.64
N GLU A 284 4.20 4.72 -21.85
CA GLU A 284 5.25 4.16 -21.00
C GLU A 284 5.22 4.78 -19.59
N VAL A 285 5.01 6.11 -19.48
CA VAL A 285 4.80 6.79 -18.20
C VAL A 285 3.61 6.21 -17.46
N LEU A 286 2.46 6.11 -18.13
CA LEU A 286 1.23 5.60 -17.53
C LEU A 286 1.39 4.14 -17.09
N TYR A 287 1.97 3.30 -17.95
CA TYR A 287 2.25 1.92 -17.60
C TYR A 287 3.17 1.83 -16.37
N THR A 288 4.30 2.52 -16.38
CA THR A 288 5.30 2.48 -15.31
C THR A 288 4.73 3.01 -13.99
N TYR A 289 4.10 4.17 -14.01
CA TYR A 289 3.53 4.81 -12.82
C TYR A 289 2.42 3.97 -12.20
N TYR A 290 1.49 3.49 -13.02
CA TYR A 290 0.32 2.77 -12.53
C TYR A 290 0.58 1.28 -12.30
N SER A 291 1.50 0.62 -13.01
CA SER A 291 1.87 -0.78 -12.71
C SER A 291 2.46 -0.90 -11.32
N THR A 292 3.37 -0.01 -10.95
CA THR A 292 3.96 0.06 -9.61
C THR A 292 2.89 0.35 -8.56
N ARG A 293 2.05 1.35 -8.79
CA ARG A 293 0.98 1.76 -7.87
C ARG A 293 -0.17 0.74 -7.80
N ASN A 294 -0.54 0.13 -8.92
CA ASN A 294 -1.59 -0.88 -8.98
C ASN A 294 -1.17 -2.17 -8.27
N THR A 295 0.08 -2.58 -8.44
CA THR A 295 0.64 -3.74 -7.73
C THR A 295 0.58 -3.50 -6.22
N LEU A 296 1.02 -2.35 -5.73
CA LEU A 296 0.95 -1.99 -4.31
C LEU A 296 -0.50 -1.90 -3.80
N THR A 297 -1.39 -1.24 -4.54
CA THR A 297 -2.82 -1.11 -4.16
C THR A 297 -3.52 -2.47 -4.15
N ARG A 298 -3.25 -3.31 -5.14
CA ARG A 298 -3.81 -4.67 -5.26
C ARG A 298 -3.29 -5.59 -4.16
N ILE A 299 -2.00 -5.49 -3.83
CA ILE A 299 -1.40 -6.20 -2.70
C ILE A 299 -2.04 -5.71 -1.39
N HIS A 300 -2.22 -4.41 -1.24
CA HIS A 300 -2.87 -3.83 -0.06
C HIS A 300 -4.33 -4.31 0.09
N GLN A 301 -5.11 -4.33 -0.98
CA GLN A 301 -6.48 -4.85 -0.98
C GLN A 301 -6.52 -6.36 -0.70
N LYS A 302 -5.67 -7.15 -1.35
CA LYS A 302 -5.58 -8.60 -1.12
C LYS A 302 -5.02 -8.95 0.26
N SER A 303 -4.23 -8.08 0.87
CA SER A 303 -3.73 -8.25 2.24
C SER A 303 -4.74 -7.85 3.32
N ALA A 304 -5.83 -7.15 2.98
CA ALA A 304 -6.79 -6.62 3.97
C ALA A 304 -7.36 -7.71 4.89
N ASP A 305 -7.75 -8.86 4.33
CA ASP A 305 -8.25 -9.99 5.12
C ASP A 305 -7.18 -10.55 6.06
N LEU A 306 -5.94 -10.69 5.58
CA LEU A 306 -4.83 -11.18 6.40
C LEU A 306 -4.48 -10.18 7.51
N ARG A 307 -4.47 -8.88 7.19
CA ARG A 307 -4.28 -7.79 8.18
C ARG A 307 -5.37 -7.81 9.24
N HIS A 308 -6.63 -8.01 8.86
CA HIS A 308 -7.73 -8.11 9.80
C HIS A 308 -7.57 -9.30 10.76
N VAL A 309 -7.18 -10.47 10.25
CA VAL A 309 -6.88 -11.65 11.07
C VAL A 309 -5.77 -11.37 12.08
N VAL A 310 -4.65 -10.80 11.62
CA VAL A 310 -3.49 -10.48 12.47
C VAL A 310 -3.86 -9.44 13.52
N GLN A 311 -4.56 -8.36 13.14
CA GLN A 311 -4.97 -7.31 14.05
C GLN A 311 -5.93 -7.83 15.14
N THR A 312 -6.92 -8.64 14.75
CA THR A 312 -7.86 -9.27 15.71
C THR A 312 -7.12 -10.18 16.70
N ALA A 313 -6.14 -10.97 16.20
CA ALA A 313 -5.34 -11.82 17.06
C ALA A 313 -4.43 -11.00 18.01
N LEU A 314 -3.83 -9.91 17.54
CA LEU A 314 -3.03 -8.98 18.36
C LEU A 314 -3.86 -8.36 19.47
N GLU A 315 -5.04 -7.83 19.16
CA GLU A 315 -5.93 -7.22 20.15
C GLU A 315 -6.36 -8.23 21.23
N ARG A 316 -6.69 -9.46 20.81
CA ARG A 316 -7.04 -10.54 21.74
C ARG A 316 -5.87 -10.90 22.66
N ASN A 317 -4.66 -11.05 22.11
CA ASN A 317 -3.48 -11.41 22.92
C ASN A 317 -3.04 -10.25 23.83
N ARG A 318 -3.13 -9.00 23.41
CA ARG A 318 -2.85 -7.82 24.26
C ARG A 318 -3.82 -7.74 25.44
N LYS A 319 -5.13 -7.93 25.21
CA LYS A 319 -6.12 -8.00 26.30
C LYS A 319 -5.85 -9.16 27.26
N LYS A 320 -5.45 -10.33 26.73
CA LYS A 320 -5.06 -11.50 27.53
C LYS A 320 -3.84 -11.19 28.38
N TYR A 321 -2.81 -10.58 27.81
CA TYR A 321 -1.59 -10.17 28.51
C TYR A 321 -1.89 -9.18 29.66
N ASP A 322 -2.69 -8.17 29.41
CA ASP A 322 -3.11 -7.18 30.41
C ASP A 322 -3.85 -7.83 31.57
N LEU A 323 -4.77 -8.75 31.28
CA LEU A 323 -5.52 -9.49 32.31
C LEU A 323 -4.59 -10.38 33.15
N GLN A 324 -3.72 -11.15 32.51
CA GLN A 324 -2.74 -12.01 33.16
C GLN A 324 -1.77 -11.19 34.02
N SER A 325 -1.30 -10.04 33.54
CA SER A 325 -0.42 -9.12 34.29
C SER A 325 -1.11 -8.54 35.54
N LYS A 326 -2.40 -8.17 35.44
CA LYS A 326 -3.18 -7.73 36.60
C LYS A 326 -3.36 -8.85 37.63
N GLN A 327 -3.62 -10.07 37.16
CA GLN A 327 -3.74 -11.25 38.03
C GLN A 327 -2.41 -11.59 38.71
N LEU A 328 -1.28 -11.50 37.98
CA LEU A 328 0.05 -11.73 38.53
C LEU A 328 0.38 -10.74 39.65
N LYS A 329 0.13 -9.44 39.43
CA LYS A 329 0.26 -8.39 40.47
C LYS A 329 -0.55 -8.70 41.72
N GLY A 330 -1.76 -9.29 41.54
CA GLY A 330 -2.60 -9.73 42.67
C GLY A 330 -1.97 -10.82 43.53
N THR A 331 -1.00 -11.55 43.01
CA THR A 331 -0.27 -12.61 43.72
C THR A 331 1.01 -12.14 44.45
N GLU A 332 1.47 -10.91 44.24
CA GLU A 332 2.71 -10.36 44.81
C GLU A 332 2.68 -10.38 46.35
N LYS A 333 1.52 -10.13 46.91
CA LYS A 333 1.34 -10.13 48.38
C LYS A 333 1.09 -11.52 48.98
N ARG A 334 1.37 -12.61 48.25
CA ARG A 334 1.13 -13.98 48.71
C ARG A 334 1.90 -14.33 49.99
N ASP A 335 3.14 -13.85 50.15
CA ASP A 335 4.01 -14.20 51.23
C ASP A 335 3.47 -13.74 52.60
N LYS A 336 2.65 -12.69 52.65
CA LYS A 336 1.96 -12.29 53.87
C LYS A 336 1.06 -13.39 54.43
N TYR A 337 0.44 -14.21 53.56
CA TYR A 337 -0.43 -15.29 54.01
C TYR A 337 0.37 -16.46 54.61
N LYS A 338 1.58 -16.68 54.12
CA LYS A 338 2.54 -17.62 54.75
C LYS A 338 2.92 -17.14 56.13
N VAL A 339 3.34 -15.86 56.23
CA VAL A 339 3.67 -15.23 57.53
C VAL A 339 2.50 -15.27 58.52
N TYR A 340 1.30 -14.96 58.04
CA TYR A 340 0.09 -15.05 58.91
C TYR A 340 -0.14 -16.47 59.43
N GLY A 341 -0.04 -17.49 58.60
CA GLY A 341 -0.15 -18.89 59.02
C GLY A 341 0.91 -19.31 60.03
N GLU A 342 2.17 -18.91 59.81
CA GLU A 342 3.27 -19.19 60.71
C GLU A 342 3.11 -18.49 62.06
N LEU A 343 2.73 -17.22 62.08
CA LEU A 343 2.50 -16.47 63.33
C LEU A 343 1.32 -16.99 64.12
N ILE A 344 0.22 -17.40 63.45
CA ILE A 344 -0.92 -18.03 64.12
C ILE A 344 -0.49 -19.36 64.74
N ASN A 345 0.33 -20.18 64.10
CA ASN A 345 0.84 -21.42 64.67
C ASN A 345 1.77 -21.17 65.85
N THR A 346 2.55 -20.07 65.86
CA THR A 346 3.51 -19.74 66.89
C THR A 346 2.84 -19.12 68.12
N TYR A 347 1.91 -18.20 67.92
CA TYR A 347 1.31 -17.41 69.02
C TYR A 347 -0.16 -17.73 69.29
N GLY A 348 -0.81 -18.57 68.44
CA GLY A 348 -2.24 -18.86 68.50
C GLY A 348 -2.65 -19.68 69.73
N TYR A 349 -1.76 -20.30 70.48
CA TYR A 349 -2.05 -21.09 71.66
C TYR A 349 -2.62 -20.26 72.82
N ASN A 350 -2.38 -18.93 72.84
CA ASN A 350 -2.88 -17.99 73.84
C ASN A 350 -4.21 -17.30 73.46
N LEU A 351 -4.80 -17.66 72.33
CA LEU A 351 -6.00 -17.03 71.84
C LEU A 351 -7.25 -17.61 72.52
N GLU A 352 -8.15 -16.70 72.95
CA GLU A 352 -9.48 -17.13 73.46
C GLU A 352 -10.35 -17.62 72.29
N PRO A 353 -11.22 -18.63 72.53
CA PRO A 353 -12.18 -19.09 71.54
C PRO A 353 -13.07 -17.94 71.06
N GLY A 354 -13.22 -17.76 69.70
CA GLY A 354 -14.01 -16.69 69.10
C GLY A 354 -13.25 -15.38 68.85
N SER A 355 -11.95 -15.34 69.07
CA SER A 355 -11.11 -14.18 68.73
C SER A 355 -11.18 -13.84 67.26
N LYS A 356 -11.36 -12.52 66.93
CA LYS A 356 -11.48 -12.03 65.55
C LYS A 356 -10.15 -11.61 64.96
N GLU A 357 -9.11 -11.46 65.76
CA GLU A 357 -7.77 -11.02 65.34
C GLU A 357 -6.71 -11.55 66.29
N LEU A 358 -5.48 -11.65 65.77
CA LEU A 358 -4.27 -11.91 66.52
C LEU A 358 -3.26 -10.79 66.26
N THR A 359 -2.86 -10.07 67.31
CA THR A 359 -1.71 -9.16 67.24
C THR A 359 -0.46 -9.91 67.71
N ALA A 360 0.55 -9.99 66.87
CA ALA A 360 1.79 -10.70 67.12
C ALA A 360 3.00 -10.01 66.52
N LEU A 361 4.18 -10.19 67.11
CA LEU A 361 5.43 -9.70 66.56
C LEU A 361 5.80 -10.53 65.33
N ASN A 362 5.92 -9.86 64.19
CA ASN A 362 6.44 -10.46 62.97
C ASN A 362 7.99 -10.58 63.09
N TYR A 363 8.47 -11.76 63.37
CA TYR A 363 9.88 -12.01 63.57
C TYR A 363 10.74 -11.86 62.30
N TYR A 364 10.12 -11.68 61.12
CA TYR A 364 10.83 -11.36 59.87
C TYR A 364 11.14 -9.87 59.71
N THR A 365 10.21 -8.98 60.18
CA THR A 365 10.34 -7.52 60.04
C THR A 365 10.58 -6.82 61.36
N ASN A 366 10.44 -7.53 62.49
CA ASN A 366 10.48 -7.01 63.86
C ASN A 366 9.44 -5.92 64.14
N GLU A 367 8.29 -6.01 63.48
CA GLU A 367 7.12 -5.10 63.63
C GLU A 367 5.92 -5.89 64.14
N GLU A 368 5.05 -5.24 64.95
CA GLU A 368 3.75 -5.83 65.32
C GLU A 368 2.79 -5.78 64.15
N ILE A 369 2.14 -6.92 63.88
CA ILE A 369 1.12 -7.02 62.87
C ILE A 369 -0.17 -7.61 63.44
N THR A 370 -1.34 -7.12 62.95
CA THR A 370 -2.64 -7.65 63.30
C THR A 370 -3.15 -8.56 62.21
N ILE A 371 -3.45 -9.81 62.53
CA ILE A 371 -3.88 -10.87 61.63
C ILE A 371 -5.34 -11.12 61.83
N PRO A 372 -6.23 -10.90 60.83
CA PRO A 372 -7.65 -11.19 60.93
C PRO A 372 -7.90 -12.70 61.03
N LEU A 373 -8.75 -13.09 61.99
CA LEU A 373 -9.14 -14.48 62.22
C LEU A 373 -10.66 -14.66 61.96
N ASP A 374 -11.04 -15.87 61.57
CA ASP A 374 -12.42 -16.31 61.54
C ASP A 374 -12.79 -16.84 62.91
N PRO A 375 -13.70 -16.16 63.64
CA PRO A 375 -14.03 -16.52 65.04
C PRO A 375 -14.77 -17.86 65.13
N THR A 376 -15.24 -18.43 64.03
CA THR A 376 -15.92 -19.73 64.00
C THR A 376 -14.92 -20.89 63.86
N GLN A 377 -13.61 -20.61 63.65
CA GLN A 377 -12.57 -21.57 63.41
C GLN A 377 -11.53 -21.52 64.53
N THR A 378 -10.93 -22.66 64.79
CA THR A 378 -9.80 -22.77 65.74
C THR A 378 -8.57 -22.04 65.17
N PRO A 379 -7.57 -21.66 66.01
CA PRO A 379 -6.34 -21.06 65.52
C PRO A 379 -5.63 -21.94 64.47
N GLY A 380 -5.60 -23.26 64.64
CA GLY A 380 -5.03 -24.21 63.69
C GLY A 380 -5.76 -24.21 62.32
N GLU A 381 -7.09 -24.16 62.33
CA GLU A 381 -7.90 -24.06 61.09
C GLU A 381 -7.71 -22.72 60.40
N ASN A 382 -7.60 -21.61 61.14
CA ASN A 382 -7.23 -20.31 60.58
C ASN A 382 -5.86 -20.32 59.92
N ALA A 383 -4.87 -20.93 60.58
CA ALA A 383 -3.50 -21.09 60.02
C ALA A 383 -3.54 -21.92 58.72
N GLN A 384 -4.26 -23.06 58.73
CA GLN A 384 -4.44 -23.90 57.52
C GLN A 384 -5.11 -23.13 56.38
N ARG A 385 -6.11 -22.29 56.66
CA ARG A 385 -6.80 -21.43 55.67
C ARG A 385 -5.84 -20.43 55.05
N TYR A 386 -4.93 -19.81 55.84
CA TYR A 386 -3.92 -18.91 55.32
C TYR A 386 -2.86 -19.64 54.47
N PHE A 387 -2.40 -20.81 54.91
CA PHE A 387 -1.50 -21.64 54.09
C PHE A 387 -2.15 -22.13 52.79
N ALA A 388 -3.41 -22.53 52.83
CA ALA A 388 -4.15 -22.88 51.62
C ALA A 388 -4.23 -21.70 50.65
N LYS A 389 -4.48 -20.47 51.16
CA LYS A 389 -4.50 -19.24 50.37
C LYS A 389 -3.11 -18.91 49.77
N TYR A 390 -2.04 -19.06 50.56
CA TYR A 390 -0.67 -18.93 50.09
C TYR A 390 -0.34 -19.92 48.96
N ASN A 391 -0.61 -21.19 49.17
CA ASN A 391 -0.34 -22.25 48.20
C ASN A 391 -1.11 -22.06 46.90
N LYS A 392 -2.38 -21.63 46.99
CA LYS A 392 -3.19 -21.28 45.79
C LYS A 392 -2.58 -20.12 45.03
N GLN A 393 -2.18 -19.04 45.71
CA GLN A 393 -1.56 -17.88 45.04
C GLN A 393 -0.17 -18.20 44.51
N LYS A 394 0.65 -19.04 45.17
CA LYS A 394 1.94 -19.50 44.70
C LYS A 394 1.81 -20.27 43.39
N ARG A 395 0.91 -21.26 43.31
CA ARG A 395 0.65 -22.01 42.08
C ARG A 395 0.12 -21.08 40.94
N THR A 396 -0.73 -20.11 41.28
CA THR A 396 -1.24 -19.12 40.33
C THR A 396 -0.09 -18.24 39.80
N PHE A 397 0.83 -17.82 40.67
CA PHE A 397 2.00 -17.02 40.28
C PHE A 397 2.89 -17.78 39.29
N GLU A 398 3.24 -19.02 39.62
CA GLU A 398 4.10 -19.88 38.79
C GLU A 398 3.45 -20.09 37.40
N ALA A 399 2.18 -20.50 37.35
CA ALA A 399 1.47 -20.71 36.11
C ALA A 399 1.29 -19.42 35.28
N LEU A 400 0.99 -18.28 35.92
CA LEU A 400 0.85 -17.00 35.23
C LEU A 400 2.17 -16.47 34.67
N THR A 401 3.30 -16.73 35.33
CA THR A 401 4.62 -16.32 34.85
C THR A 401 4.93 -16.98 33.52
N GLU A 402 4.68 -18.28 33.36
CA GLU A 402 4.85 -19.00 32.10
C GLU A 402 3.86 -18.51 31.04
N LEU A 403 2.56 -18.39 31.39
CA LEU A 403 1.51 -17.97 30.44
C LEU A 403 1.69 -16.54 29.95
N ILE A 404 2.23 -15.62 30.75
CA ILE A 404 2.53 -14.24 30.34
C ILE A 404 3.67 -14.25 29.31
N GLN A 405 4.71 -15.05 29.53
CA GLN A 405 5.81 -15.16 28.58
C GLN A 405 5.31 -15.72 27.25
N GLU A 406 4.55 -16.82 27.24
CA GLU A 406 3.93 -17.37 26.03
C GLU A 406 3.06 -16.34 25.29
N THR A 407 2.30 -15.54 26.03
CA THR A 407 1.43 -14.52 25.44
C THR A 407 2.26 -13.36 24.87
N ALA A 408 3.36 -12.97 25.51
CA ALA A 408 4.30 -11.98 25.00
C ALA A 408 4.97 -12.44 23.69
N ASP A 409 5.39 -13.69 23.65
CA ASP A 409 5.98 -14.31 22.45
C ASP A 409 4.96 -14.38 21.29
N ASP A 410 3.69 -14.67 21.60
CA ASP A 410 2.60 -14.62 20.61
C ASP A 410 2.38 -13.22 20.04
N ILE A 411 2.44 -12.19 20.88
CA ILE A 411 2.30 -10.79 20.46
C ILE A 411 3.48 -10.42 19.55
N GLN A 412 4.70 -10.71 19.96
CA GLN A 412 5.91 -10.42 19.17
C GLN A 412 5.87 -11.11 17.80
N TYR A 413 5.45 -12.38 17.78
CA TYR A 413 5.29 -13.13 16.54
C TYR A 413 4.22 -12.53 15.60
N LEU A 414 3.07 -12.14 16.13
CA LEU A 414 2.03 -11.49 15.32
C LEU A 414 2.47 -10.10 14.82
N GLU A 415 3.25 -9.37 15.60
CA GLU A 415 3.84 -8.10 15.16
C GLU A 415 4.87 -8.31 14.04
N SER A 416 5.64 -9.39 14.05
CA SER A 416 6.54 -9.72 12.94
C SER A 416 5.77 -10.07 11.65
N ILE A 417 4.64 -10.77 11.76
CA ILE A 417 3.76 -11.03 10.61
C ILE A 417 3.13 -9.72 10.10
N SER A 418 2.74 -8.81 11.00
CA SER A 418 2.26 -7.49 10.59
C SER A 418 3.31 -6.72 9.79
N ASN A 419 4.56 -6.72 10.24
CA ASN A 419 5.68 -6.14 9.49
C ASN A 419 5.90 -6.83 8.13
N ALA A 420 5.81 -8.17 8.08
CA ALA A 420 5.90 -8.91 6.81
C ALA A 420 4.80 -8.51 5.81
N LEU A 421 3.57 -8.24 6.29
CA LEU A 421 2.48 -7.71 5.44
C LEU A 421 2.75 -6.29 4.94
N ASP A 422 3.53 -5.48 5.67
CA ASP A 422 3.89 -4.11 5.27
C ASP A 422 5.00 -4.09 4.20
N ILE A 423 5.88 -5.08 4.20
CA ILE A 423 6.98 -5.21 3.23
C ILE A 423 6.66 -6.12 2.04
N ALA A 424 5.50 -6.78 2.02
CA ALA A 424 5.08 -7.64 0.92
C ALA A 424 4.92 -6.86 -0.39
N LEU A 425 5.56 -7.33 -1.47
CA LEU A 425 5.59 -6.69 -2.79
C LEU A 425 4.84 -7.49 -3.86
N SER A 426 4.47 -8.75 -3.58
CA SER A 426 3.85 -9.65 -4.55
C SER A 426 2.74 -10.52 -3.94
N GLU A 427 1.88 -11.07 -4.80
CA GLU A 427 0.88 -12.07 -4.36
C GLU A 427 1.54 -13.35 -3.83
N ALA A 428 2.73 -13.69 -4.33
CA ALA A 428 3.50 -14.82 -3.83
C ALA A 428 3.95 -14.60 -2.37
N ASP A 429 4.31 -13.35 -2.01
CA ASP A 429 4.64 -13.00 -0.63
C ASP A 429 3.42 -13.17 0.28
N LEU A 430 2.25 -12.67 -0.14
CA LEU A 430 1.00 -12.84 0.61
C LEU A 430 0.58 -14.32 0.76
N ALA A 431 0.80 -15.14 -0.27
CA ALA A 431 0.52 -16.58 -0.20
C ALA A 431 1.40 -17.27 0.84
N GLN A 432 2.67 -16.88 0.96
CA GLN A 432 3.60 -17.43 1.94
C GLN A 432 3.23 -16.98 3.37
N ILE A 433 2.88 -15.72 3.58
CA ILE A 433 2.40 -15.21 4.88
C ILE A 433 1.09 -15.90 5.28
N LYS A 434 0.19 -16.15 4.34
CA LYS A 434 -1.05 -16.89 4.59
C LYS A 434 -0.78 -18.33 5.01
N GLU A 435 0.19 -19.02 4.37
CA GLU A 435 0.60 -20.38 4.76
C GLU A 435 1.19 -20.38 6.17
N GLU A 436 2.01 -19.38 6.52
CA GLU A 436 2.55 -19.19 7.86
C GLU A 436 1.44 -19.03 8.92
N LEU A 437 0.42 -18.20 8.65
CA LEU A 437 -0.75 -18.03 9.52
C LEU A 437 -1.59 -19.31 9.66
N MET A 438 -1.64 -20.15 8.59
CA MET A 438 -2.30 -21.46 8.66
C MET A 438 -1.50 -22.48 9.47
N GLN A 439 -0.17 -22.50 9.35
CA GLN A 439 0.70 -23.38 10.12
C GLN A 439 0.68 -23.02 11.61
N SER A 440 0.60 -21.75 11.92
CA SER A 440 0.51 -21.23 13.30
C SER A 440 -0.90 -21.24 13.90
N GLY A 441 -1.91 -21.75 13.16
CA GLY A 441 -3.27 -21.94 13.65
C GLY A 441 -4.17 -20.69 13.70
N TYR A 442 -3.71 -19.53 13.20
CA TYR A 442 -4.52 -18.31 13.13
C TYR A 442 -5.56 -18.34 12.00
N ILE A 443 -5.32 -19.13 10.95
CA ILE A 443 -6.27 -19.38 9.85
C ILE A 443 -6.54 -20.88 9.77
N ARG A 444 -7.81 -21.26 9.67
CA ARG A 444 -8.20 -22.67 9.49
C ARG A 444 -7.78 -23.17 8.11
N ARG A 445 -7.08 -24.30 8.06
CA ARG A 445 -6.77 -25.00 6.80
C ARG A 445 -8.08 -25.51 6.17
N LYS A 446 -8.45 -24.99 5.00
CA LYS A 446 -9.46 -25.66 4.17
C LYS A 446 -8.82 -26.91 3.57
N HIS A 447 -9.52 -28.05 3.64
CA HIS A 447 -9.07 -29.32 3.05
C HIS A 447 -9.02 -29.22 1.51
N THR A 448 -7.99 -28.58 0.98
CA THR A 448 -7.68 -28.62 -0.46
C THR A 448 -6.44 -29.48 -0.67
N LYS A 449 -6.58 -30.52 -1.51
CA LYS A 449 -5.50 -31.49 -1.83
C LYS A 449 -4.32 -30.87 -2.63
N LYS A 450 -4.38 -29.59 -3.02
CA LYS A 450 -3.30 -28.93 -3.75
C LYS A 450 -2.36 -28.22 -2.78
N LYS A 451 -1.10 -28.66 -2.71
CA LYS A 451 -0.01 -27.86 -2.10
C LYS A 451 0.19 -26.60 -2.93
N VAL A 452 0.06 -25.45 -2.32
CA VAL A 452 0.41 -24.16 -2.94
C VAL A 452 1.93 -24.15 -3.14
N LYS A 453 2.38 -23.99 -4.38
CA LYS A 453 3.81 -23.83 -4.67
C LYS A 453 4.23 -22.44 -4.21
N LEU A 454 5.00 -22.37 -3.14
CA LEU A 454 5.56 -21.11 -2.64
C LEU A 454 6.69 -20.67 -3.58
N THR A 455 6.50 -19.54 -4.26
CA THR A 455 7.44 -19.03 -5.28
C THR A 455 8.13 -17.72 -4.85
N SER A 456 7.74 -17.16 -3.71
CA SER A 456 8.39 -15.96 -3.16
C SER A 456 9.83 -16.27 -2.77
N LYS A 457 10.76 -15.39 -3.16
CA LYS A 457 12.19 -15.47 -2.83
C LYS A 457 12.59 -14.29 -1.94
N PRO A 458 13.62 -14.43 -1.09
CA PRO A 458 14.21 -13.30 -0.37
C PRO A 458 14.63 -12.18 -1.32
N MET A 459 14.71 -10.97 -0.82
CA MET A 459 15.29 -9.86 -1.57
C MET A 459 16.81 -10.03 -1.66
N HIS A 460 17.39 -9.64 -2.79
CA HIS A 460 18.82 -9.75 -3.05
C HIS A 460 19.41 -8.38 -3.36
N TYR A 461 20.40 -7.99 -2.57
CA TYR A 461 21.15 -6.74 -2.72
C TYR A 461 22.64 -7.04 -2.88
N ILE A 462 23.36 -6.10 -3.46
CA ILE A 462 24.83 -6.12 -3.54
C ILE A 462 25.34 -4.88 -2.82
N SER A 463 26.27 -5.08 -1.87
CA SER A 463 26.92 -3.95 -1.20
C SER A 463 27.81 -3.17 -2.17
N SER A 464 28.16 -1.95 -1.80
CA SER A 464 29.10 -1.13 -2.58
C SER A 464 30.48 -1.79 -2.74
N ASP A 465 30.83 -2.72 -1.87
CA ASP A 465 32.07 -3.47 -1.90
C ASP A 465 31.92 -4.83 -2.64
N GLY A 466 30.73 -5.10 -3.20
CA GLY A 466 30.46 -6.28 -4.05
C GLY A 466 29.99 -7.54 -3.30
N TYR A 467 29.65 -7.45 -2.01
CA TYR A 467 29.13 -8.59 -1.26
C TYR A 467 27.63 -8.78 -1.42
N ASP A 468 27.20 -10.03 -1.57
CA ASP A 468 25.80 -10.39 -1.65
C ASP A 468 25.12 -10.28 -0.28
N MET A 469 23.99 -9.58 -0.25
CA MET A 469 23.16 -9.37 0.94
C MET A 469 21.74 -9.86 0.66
N TYR A 470 21.20 -10.71 1.53
CA TYR A 470 19.86 -11.29 1.37
C TYR A 470 18.96 -10.88 2.53
N VAL A 471 17.72 -10.47 2.22
CA VAL A 471 16.74 -9.99 3.18
C VAL A 471 15.49 -10.85 3.12
N GLY A 472 15.09 -11.41 4.27
CA GLY A 472 13.87 -12.21 4.37
C GLY A 472 12.62 -11.34 4.43
N LYS A 473 11.59 -11.70 3.67
CA LYS A 473 10.30 -10.96 3.59
C LYS A 473 9.28 -11.40 4.64
N ASN A 474 9.49 -12.53 5.29
CA ASN A 474 8.62 -13.11 6.31
C ASN A 474 9.41 -14.08 7.19
N ASN A 475 8.79 -14.59 8.26
CA ASN A 475 9.48 -15.43 9.24
C ASN A 475 9.95 -16.78 8.66
N LEU A 476 9.24 -17.35 7.69
CA LEU A 476 9.68 -18.58 7.02
C LEU A 476 10.97 -18.34 6.22
N GLN A 477 11.05 -17.20 5.50
CA GLN A 477 12.28 -16.83 4.78
C GLN A 477 13.41 -16.43 5.74
N ASN A 478 13.10 -15.72 6.83
CA ASN A 478 14.08 -15.40 7.87
C ASN A 478 14.72 -16.67 8.42
N GLU A 479 13.91 -17.69 8.69
CA GLU A 479 14.39 -18.99 9.16
C GLU A 479 15.23 -19.71 8.11
N GLU A 480 14.74 -19.80 6.87
CA GLU A 480 15.44 -20.43 5.75
C GLU A 480 16.80 -19.76 5.49
N LEU A 481 16.84 -18.41 5.42
CA LEU A 481 18.07 -17.64 5.24
C LEU A 481 19.07 -17.90 6.34
N THR A 482 18.62 -17.90 7.61
CA THR A 482 19.50 -18.02 8.76
C THR A 482 20.03 -19.45 8.95
N PHE A 483 19.17 -20.48 8.80
CA PHE A 483 19.52 -21.84 9.22
C PHE A 483 19.82 -22.79 8.07
N SER A 484 19.36 -22.50 6.85
CA SER A 484 19.56 -23.37 5.68
C SER A 484 20.48 -22.74 4.63
N PHE A 485 20.41 -21.43 4.43
CA PHE A 485 21.16 -20.74 3.38
C PHE A 485 22.51 -20.17 3.86
N ALA A 486 22.54 -19.56 5.05
CA ALA A 486 23.75 -18.94 5.58
C ALA A 486 24.77 -19.96 6.09
N ASN A 487 26.03 -19.75 5.76
CA ASN A 487 27.17 -20.48 6.30
C ASN A 487 27.58 -19.94 7.68
N GLY A 488 28.36 -20.70 8.45
CA GLY A 488 28.74 -20.32 9.82
C GLY A 488 29.47 -18.99 9.93
N ASN A 489 30.26 -18.61 8.91
CA ASN A 489 31.05 -17.37 8.90
C ASN A 489 30.30 -16.18 8.28
N ASP A 490 29.14 -16.39 7.66
CA ASP A 490 28.31 -15.30 7.15
C ASP A 490 27.79 -14.44 8.30
N TRP A 491 27.52 -13.17 8.05
CA TRP A 491 27.03 -12.22 9.04
C TRP A 491 25.51 -12.10 9.00
N TRP A 492 24.91 -12.12 10.16
CA TRP A 492 23.49 -11.96 10.41
C TRP A 492 23.22 -10.61 11.09
N PHE A 493 22.21 -9.89 10.63
CA PHE A 493 21.78 -8.59 11.15
C PHE A 493 20.28 -8.59 11.42
N HIS A 494 19.87 -7.87 12.48
CA HIS A 494 18.45 -7.68 12.82
C HIS A 494 18.24 -6.43 13.67
N ALA A 495 17.09 -5.76 13.54
CA ALA A 495 16.72 -4.62 14.37
C ALA A 495 16.52 -5.06 15.83
N LYS A 496 17.25 -4.45 16.76
CA LYS A 496 17.21 -4.78 18.16
C LYS A 496 15.86 -4.43 18.79
N GLY A 497 15.27 -5.39 19.48
CA GLY A 497 14.02 -5.20 20.23
C GLY A 497 12.78 -4.87 19.36
N ALA A 498 12.86 -4.97 18.04
CA ALA A 498 11.78 -4.69 17.12
C ALA A 498 11.57 -5.81 16.10
N PRO A 499 10.33 -6.10 15.69
CA PRO A 499 10.06 -7.00 14.58
C PRO A 499 10.72 -6.50 13.28
N GLY A 500 11.38 -7.42 12.56
CA GLY A 500 12.10 -7.07 11.33
C GLY A 500 12.55 -8.28 10.52
N SER A 501 13.22 -7.99 9.41
CA SER A 501 13.82 -9.00 8.55
C SER A 501 15.19 -9.43 9.07
N HIS A 502 15.53 -10.70 8.87
CA HIS A 502 16.90 -11.14 8.94
C HIS A 502 17.63 -10.72 7.67
N VAL A 503 18.79 -10.10 7.84
CA VAL A 503 19.69 -9.77 6.74
C VAL A 503 20.94 -10.66 6.86
N ILE A 504 21.26 -11.37 5.78
CA ILE A 504 22.43 -12.23 5.69
C ILE A 504 23.41 -11.64 4.69
N VAL A 505 24.65 -11.38 5.13
CA VAL A 505 25.75 -10.99 4.25
C VAL A 505 26.64 -12.22 4.01
N LYS A 506 26.82 -12.56 2.73
CA LYS A 506 27.68 -13.67 2.31
C LYS A 506 29.14 -13.21 2.31
N SER A 507 29.87 -13.53 3.41
CA SER A 507 31.26 -13.10 3.54
C SER A 507 32.26 -13.94 2.74
N GLY A 508 31.89 -15.15 2.35
CA GLY A 508 32.83 -16.08 1.70
C GLY A 508 33.99 -16.53 2.61
N GLY A 509 34.03 -16.06 3.85
CA GLY A 509 35.14 -16.24 4.80
C GLY A 509 36.07 -15.02 4.90
N ASP A 510 35.81 -13.97 4.12
CA ASP A 510 36.57 -12.72 4.14
C ASP A 510 36.16 -11.84 5.32
N GLU A 511 37.04 -10.93 5.73
CA GLU A 511 36.74 -9.85 6.64
C GLU A 511 35.95 -8.77 5.88
N LEU A 512 34.74 -8.46 6.33
CA LEU A 512 33.88 -7.50 5.64
C LEU A 512 34.33 -6.06 5.93
N PRO A 513 34.32 -5.16 4.93
CA PRO A 513 34.54 -3.73 5.14
C PRO A 513 33.44 -3.08 6.00
N ASP A 514 33.78 -2.04 6.76
CA ASP A 514 32.86 -1.28 7.60
C ASP A 514 31.64 -0.79 6.82
N ARG A 515 31.84 -0.34 5.58
CA ARG A 515 30.75 0.11 4.70
C ARG A 515 29.71 -0.98 4.41
N THR A 516 30.15 -2.22 4.21
CA THR A 516 29.24 -3.36 4.03
C THR A 516 28.44 -3.63 5.31
N PHE A 517 29.03 -3.47 6.53
CA PHE A 517 28.30 -3.56 7.79
C PHE A 517 27.23 -2.46 7.92
N GLU A 518 27.55 -1.22 7.54
CA GLU A 518 26.60 -0.11 7.54
C GLU A 518 25.45 -0.36 6.56
N GLU A 519 25.73 -0.77 5.33
CA GLU A 519 24.72 -1.05 4.32
C GLU A 519 23.80 -2.20 4.73
N ALA A 520 24.33 -3.28 5.28
CA ALA A 520 23.53 -4.37 5.84
C ALA A 520 22.68 -3.92 7.03
N GLY A 521 23.24 -3.06 7.90
CA GLY A 521 22.51 -2.42 8.99
C GLY A 521 21.36 -1.56 8.52
N ARG A 522 21.55 -0.74 7.46
CA ARG A 522 20.48 0.06 6.83
C ARG A 522 19.37 -0.82 6.26
N LEU A 523 19.73 -1.94 5.62
CA LEU A 523 18.72 -2.91 5.16
C LEU A 523 17.92 -3.48 6.34
N ALA A 524 18.57 -3.87 7.44
CA ALA A 524 17.87 -4.38 8.62
C ALA A 524 16.97 -3.31 9.27
N ALA A 525 17.41 -2.04 9.31
CA ALA A 525 16.61 -0.91 9.78
C ALA A 525 15.39 -0.66 8.88
N TYR A 526 15.59 -0.61 7.57
CA TYR A 526 14.55 -0.34 6.58
C TYR A 526 13.45 -1.42 6.57
N TYR A 527 13.81 -2.69 6.72
CA TYR A 527 12.88 -3.81 6.73
C TYR A 527 12.43 -4.20 8.15
N SER A 528 12.44 -3.25 9.08
CA SER A 528 11.91 -3.40 10.43
C SER A 528 10.71 -2.50 10.70
N LYS A 529 10.04 -2.74 11.83
CA LYS A 529 8.96 -1.88 12.34
C LYS A 529 9.44 -0.45 12.65
N ASN A 530 10.74 -0.28 12.90
CA ASN A 530 11.36 1.01 13.18
C ASN A 530 11.76 1.80 11.92
N ARG A 531 11.32 1.36 10.74
CA ARG A 531 11.48 2.09 9.48
C ARG A 531 10.95 3.52 9.59
N GLY A 532 11.78 4.49 9.27
CA GLY A 532 11.45 5.92 9.34
C GLY A 532 11.82 6.60 10.67
N ALA A 533 12.40 5.87 11.63
CA ALA A 533 13.11 6.50 12.73
C ALA A 533 14.47 7.04 12.25
N ASP A 534 14.89 8.20 12.78
CA ASP A 534 16.16 8.82 12.40
C ASP A 534 17.36 7.90 12.66
N LYS A 535 17.27 7.07 13.71
CA LYS A 535 18.30 6.10 14.09
C LYS A 535 17.67 4.82 14.63
N VAL A 536 18.15 3.68 14.16
CA VAL A 536 17.72 2.34 14.57
C VAL A 536 18.93 1.57 15.10
N GLU A 537 18.78 0.93 16.25
CA GLU A 537 19.79 0.04 16.81
C GLU A 537 19.68 -1.35 16.15
N ILE A 538 20.77 -1.83 15.56
CA ILE A 538 20.86 -3.09 14.83
C ILE A 538 21.87 -4.00 15.53
N ASP A 539 21.41 -5.17 15.90
CA ASP A 539 22.31 -6.23 16.38
C ASP A 539 22.84 -7.03 15.19
N TYR A 540 24.15 -7.35 15.23
CA TYR A 540 24.78 -8.17 14.22
C TYR A 540 25.80 -9.12 14.84
N ILE A 541 25.93 -10.30 14.23
CA ILE A 541 26.81 -11.36 14.72
C ILE A 541 27.05 -12.39 13.60
N GLN A 542 28.13 -13.16 13.68
CA GLN A 542 28.33 -14.30 12.78
C GLN A 542 27.27 -15.37 13.02
N LYS A 543 26.74 -15.94 11.92
CA LYS A 543 25.65 -16.91 11.94
C LYS A 543 25.88 -18.11 12.88
N LYS A 544 27.12 -18.56 13.01
CA LYS A 544 27.47 -19.70 13.93
C LYS A 544 27.04 -19.50 15.38
N HIS A 545 26.84 -18.24 15.81
CA HIS A 545 26.42 -17.87 17.17
C HIS A 545 24.88 -17.66 17.26
N VAL A 546 24.15 -17.73 16.15
CA VAL A 546 22.68 -17.62 16.13
C VAL A 546 22.08 -19.01 16.24
N LYS A 547 21.19 -19.21 17.22
CA LYS A 547 20.55 -20.51 17.51
C LYS A 547 19.04 -20.37 17.49
N LYS A 548 18.35 -21.46 17.13
CA LYS A 548 16.90 -21.57 17.25
C LYS A 548 16.56 -22.32 18.55
N PRO A 549 15.75 -21.73 19.46
CA PRO A 549 15.25 -22.47 20.62
C PRO A 549 14.35 -23.62 20.21
N ASN A 550 14.36 -24.72 20.97
CA ASN A 550 13.47 -25.85 20.71
C ASN A 550 12.00 -25.41 20.84
N GLY A 551 11.18 -25.77 19.83
CA GLY A 551 9.76 -25.43 19.81
C GLY A 551 9.45 -23.96 19.48
N ALA A 552 10.45 -23.12 19.21
CA ALA A 552 10.23 -21.72 18.83
C ALA A 552 9.53 -21.59 17.47
N LYS A 553 8.72 -20.54 17.33
CA LYS A 553 8.05 -20.17 16.10
C LYS A 553 9.04 -19.83 14.98
N PRO A 554 8.65 -19.91 13.70
CA PRO A 554 9.52 -19.52 12.59
C PRO A 554 10.08 -18.09 12.77
N GLY A 555 11.35 -17.91 12.41
CA GLY A 555 12.03 -16.62 12.50
C GLY A 555 12.52 -16.23 13.92
N PHE A 556 12.17 -16.99 14.96
CA PHE A 556 12.65 -16.75 16.32
C PHE A 556 14.08 -17.27 16.51
N VAL A 557 14.95 -16.41 17.00
CA VAL A 557 16.37 -16.74 17.24
C VAL A 557 16.83 -16.24 18.59
N VAL A 558 17.86 -16.89 19.15
CA VAL A 558 18.62 -16.43 20.32
C VAL A 558 20.08 -16.35 19.98
N TYR A 559 20.72 -15.32 20.49
CA TYR A 559 22.15 -15.08 20.36
C TYR A 559 22.66 -14.39 21.61
N TYR A 560 23.97 -14.55 21.87
CA TYR A 560 24.68 -13.97 23.01
C TYR A 560 25.95 -13.32 22.47
N THR A 561 26.43 -12.29 23.14
CA THR A 561 27.68 -11.59 22.76
C THR A 561 27.68 -10.97 21.37
N ASN A 562 26.53 -10.38 20.95
CA ASN A 562 26.41 -9.66 19.70
C ASN A 562 27.12 -8.31 19.73
N TYR A 563 27.38 -7.78 18.55
CA TYR A 563 27.72 -6.38 18.32
C TYR A 563 26.44 -5.61 18.00
N SER A 564 26.46 -4.30 18.26
CA SER A 564 25.35 -3.40 17.90
C SER A 564 25.88 -2.16 17.19
N LEU A 565 25.15 -1.69 16.21
CA LEU A 565 25.38 -0.40 15.54
C LEU A 565 24.09 0.41 15.52
N VAL A 566 24.22 1.75 15.45
CA VAL A 566 23.09 2.67 15.38
C VAL A 566 23.15 3.37 14.04
N ILE A 567 22.13 3.17 13.19
CA ILE A 567 22.16 3.62 11.79
C ILE A 567 20.79 4.11 11.34
N ASP A 568 20.77 4.92 10.27
CA ASP A 568 19.55 5.33 9.56
C ASP A 568 18.99 4.17 8.71
N SER A 569 17.81 4.39 8.11
CA SER A 569 17.14 3.42 7.25
C SER A 569 17.19 3.79 5.76
N ASP A 570 18.16 4.61 5.32
CA ASP A 570 18.30 4.99 3.92
C ASP A 570 19.02 3.92 3.11
N ILE A 571 18.30 3.30 2.18
CA ILE A 571 18.80 2.26 1.27
C ILE A 571 18.94 2.74 -0.19
N SER A 572 18.78 4.04 -0.45
CA SER A 572 18.74 4.61 -1.81
C SER A 572 20.01 4.31 -2.62
N ASN A 573 21.14 4.17 -1.96
CA ASN A 573 22.45 3.90 -2.59
C ASN A 573 22.82 2.41 -2.65
N ILE A 574 21.95 1.51 -2.18
CA ILE A 574 22.24 0.06 -2.14
C ILE A 574 21.59 -0.61 -3.35
N LYS A 575 22.41 -1.28 -4.17
CA LYS A 575 21.96 -1.89 -5.43
C LYS A 575 21.06 -3.10 -5.16
N ASN A 576 19.78 -3.01 -5.57
CA ASN A 576 18.87 -4.15 -5.63
C ASN A 576 19.11 -4.94 -6.93
N VAL A 577 19.27 -6.26 -6.84
CA VAL A 577 19.54 -7.13 -8.01
C VAL A 577 18.26 -7.50 -8.77
N GLN A 578 17.09 -7.29 -8.16
CA GLN A 578 15.79 -7.66 -8.73
C GLN A 578 15.15 -6.52 -9.56
N ASP A 579 15.78 -5.33 -9.61
CA ASP A 579 15.32 -4.18 -10.38
C ASP A 579 15.98 -4.10 -11.76
#